data_60c85e5e7f23072a5178bcd977d1a910
#
_entry.id   60c85e5e7f23072a5178bcd977d1a910
#
_cell.length_a   1.000
_cell.length_b   1.000
_cell.length_c   1.000
_cell.angle_alpha   90.00
_cell.angle_beta   90.00
_cell.angle_gamma   90.00
#
_symmetry.space_group_name_H-M   'P 1'
#
loop_
_entity.id
_entity.type
_entity.pdbx_description
1 polymer ?
#
loop_
_entity_poly.entity_id
_entity_poly.type
_entity_poly.pdbx_seq_one_letter_code
_entity_poly.pdbx_strand_id
1 'polypeptide(L)'
;VSPATLEWWGNQSQEAQDEAFDPNGRIPIADAMHQLYKFCFGAKRIWSHGSGFDIIICEHLFRKTGRAIPWAFWEARDTRTLFDLGINPNRPPVLKHHALEDAWNQAVGVQNVFKTLKCSTMSDGNYINPFARTN
;
A
#
# COMPACT_ATOMS: atom_id res chain seq x y z
N VAL A 1 -11.83 -0.53 18.67
CA VAL A 1 -10.62 -1.35 18.56
C VAL A 1 -10.84 -2.62 19.37
N SER A 2 -10.54 -3.79 18.81
CA SER A 2 -10.73 -5.04 19.56
C SER A 2 -9.69 -5.21 20.68
N PRO A 3 -9.99 -5.97 21.77
CA PRO A 3 -9.01 -6.25 22.81
C PRO A 3 -7.72 -6.87 22.26
N ALA A 4 -7.84 -7.82 21.32
CA ALA A 4 -6.68 -8.45 20.69
C ALA A 4 -5.80 -7.45 19.92
N THR A 5 -6.38 -6.44 19.28
CA THR A 5 -5.63 -5.38 18.62
C THR A 5 -4.88 -4.48 19.61
N LEU A 6 -5.50 -4.19 20.76
CA LEU A 6 -4.85 -3.40 21.83
C LEU A 6 -3.68 -4.18 22.45
N GLU A 7 -3.88 -5.47 22.71
CA GLU A 7 -2.82 -6.36 23.19
C GLU A 7 -1.65 -6.44 22.17
N TRP A 8 -1.97 -6.58 20.90
CA TRP A 8 -0.96 -6.60 19.84
C TRP A 8 -0.14 -5.30 19.82
N TRP A 9 -0.81 -4.13 19.90
CA TRP A 9 -0.12 -2.85 19.99
C TRP A 9 0.74 -2.73 21.26
N GLY A 10 0.26 -3.23 22.40
CA GLY A 10 1.01 -3.25 23.65
C GLY A 10 2.33 -4.01 23.59
N ASN A 11 2.47 -4.93 22.61
CA ASN A 11 3.70 -5.69 22.37
C ASN A 11 4.63 -5.03 21.33
N GLN A 12 4.25 -3.88 20.75
CA GLN A 12 5.12 -3.15 19.83
C GLN A 12 6.06 -2.21 20.59
N SER A 13 7.08 -1.67 19.89
CA SER A 13 7.99 -0.69 20.49
C SER A 13 7.22 0.57 20.93
N GLN A 14 7.71 1.25 21.97
CA GLN A 14 7.09 2.50 22.43
C GLN A 14 7.05 3.54 21.31
N GLU A 15 8.11 3.64 20.52
CA GLU A 15 8.18 4.55 19.38
C GLU A 15 7.08 4.28 18.35
N ALA A 16 6.80 3.02 18.02
CA ALA A 16 5.72 2.65 17.11
C ALA A 16 4.33 2.96 17.69
N GLN A 17 4.17 2.77 19.01
CA GLN A 17 2.93 3.13 19.70
C GLN A 17 2.70 4.64 19.70
N ASP A 18 3.75 5.41 20.03
CA ASP A 18 3.69 6.87 20.10
C ASP A 18 3.31 7.45 18.72
N GLU A 19 3.93 6.98 17.64
CA GLU A 19 3.58 7.38 16.29
C GLU A 19 2.13 7.01 15.91
N ALA A 20 1.72 5.77 16.20
CA ALA A 20 0.40 5.29 15.81
C ALA A 20 -0.74 5.98 16.59
N PHE A 21 -0.49 6.42 17.83
CA PHE A 21 -1.51 6.98 18.71
C PHE A 21 -1.35 8.48 18.97
N ASP A 22 -0.34 9.15 18.43
CA ASP A 22 -0.18 10.60 18.56
C ASP A 22 -1.46 11.31 18.05
N PRO A 23 -2.12 12.12 18.87
CA PRO A 23 -3.27 12.90 18.45
C PRO A 23 -2.92 14.11 17.58
N ASN A 24 -1.65 14.53 17.60
CA ASN A 24 -1.20 15.71 16.86
C ASN A 24 -1.15 15.43 15.35
N GLY A 25 -1.47 16.41 14.54
CA GLY A 25 -1.43 16.30 13.09
C GLY A 25 -2.54 15.46 12.47
N ARG A 26 -3.47 14.91 13.25
CA ARG A 26 -4.63 14.17 12.73
C ARG A 26 -5.59 15.11 12.03
N ILE A 27 -6.06 14.67 10.87
CA ILE A 27 -7.05 15.38 10.08
C ILE A 27 -8.37 14.60 10.01
N PRO A 28 -9.50 15.27 9.75
CA PRO A 28 -10.78 14.59 9.55
C PRO A 28 -10.67 13.51 8.45
N ILE A 29 -11.35 12.40 8.65
CA ILE A 29 -11.29 11.27 7.70
C ILE A 29 -11.70 11.66 6.28
N ALA A 30 -12.65 12.57 6.13
CA ALA A 30 -13.07 13.07 4.82
C ALA A 30 -11.95 13.81 4.08
N ASP A 31 -11.12 14.56 4.82
CA ASP A 31 -9.97 15.29 4.27
C ASP A 31 -8.83 14.32 3.94
N ALA A 32 -8.57 13.34 4.81
CA ALA A 32 -7.60 12.28 4.54
C ALA A 32 -7.97 11.51 3.27
N MET A 33 -9.23 11.12 3.11
CA MET A 33 -9.70 10.43 1.91
C MET A 33 -9.66 11.32 0.67
N HIS A 34 -9.84 12.65 0.82
CA HIS A 34 -9.65 13.58 -0.29
C HIS A 34 -8.19 13.65 -0.76
N GLN A 35 -7.26 13.73 0.18
CA GLN A 35 -5.84 13.74 -0.14
C GLN A 35 -5.40 12.43 -0.77
N LEU A 36 -5.84 11.29 -0.21
CA LEU A 36 -5.56 9.97 -0.77
C LEU A 36 -6.13 9.81 -2.18
N TYR A 37 -7.34 10.31 -2.44
CA TYR A 37 -7.93 10.32 -3.78
C TYR A 37 -7.03 11.04 -4.78
N LYS A 38 -6.59 12.27 -4.44
CA LYS A 38 -5.69 13.04 -5.31
C LYS A 38 -4.36 12.35 -5.56
N PHE A 39 -3.79 11.74 -4.51
CA PHE A 39 -2.53 11.03 -4.60
C PHE A 39 -2.61 9.80 -5.51
N CYS A 40 -3.70 9.04 -5.41
CA CYS A 40 -3.90 7.82 -6.20
C CYS A 40 -4.47 8.08 -7.60
N PHE A 41 -4.93 9.30 -7.89
CA PHE A 41 -5.60 9.60 -9.16
C PHE A 41 -4.68 9.36 -10.36
N GLY A 42 -5.13 8.51 -11.28
CA GLY A 42 -4.37 8.14 -12.46
C GLY A 42 -3.29 7.07 -12.24
N ALA A 43 -3.12 6.58 -11.01
CA ALA A 43 -2.23 5.45 -10.76
C ALA A 43 -2.74 4.19 -11.48
N LYS A 44 -1.82 3.46 -12.12
CA LYS A 44 -2.15 2.24 -12.88
C LYS A 44 -2.11 0.97 -12.04
N ARG A 45 -1.54 1.03 -10.85
CA ARG A 45 -1.42 -0.08 -9.92
C ARG A 45 -1.38 0.47 -8.50
N ILE A 46 -2.19 -0.12 -7.64
CA ILE A 46 -2.20 0.16 -6.20
C ILE A 46 -1.65 -1.09 -5.51
N TRP A 47 -0.55 -0.94 -4.83
CA TRP A 47 0.10 -2.02 -4.10
C TRP A 47 -0.19 -1.91 -2.61
N SER A 48 -0.45 -3.04 -1.97
CA SER A 48 -0.52 -3.14 -0.51
C SER A 48 0.05 -4.47 -0.02
N HIS A 49 0.39 -4.54 1.26
CA HIS A 49 0.90 -5.77 1.87
C HIS A 49 -0.25 -6.57 2.50
N GLY A 50 -1.08 -7.15 1.65
CA GLY A 50 -2.36 -7.77 1.97
C GLY A 50 -3.50 -6.98 1.36
N SER A 51 -3.70 -7.10 0.04
CA SER A 51 -4.70 -6.35 -0.71
C SER A 51 -6.13 -6.56 -0.19
N GLY A 52 -6.40 -7.74 0.39
CA GLY A 52 -7.66 -8.04 1.07
C GLY A 52 -7.90 -7.30 2.38
N PHE A 53 -6.96 -6.50 2.85
CA PHE A 53 -7.07 -5.72 4.08
C PHE A 53 -7.03 -4.21 3.79
N ASP A 54 -5.87 -3.66 3.45
CA ASP A 54 -5.69 -2.21 3.30
C ASP A 54 -6.55 -1.61 2.19
N ILE A 55 -6.59 -2.25 1.02
CA ILE A 55 -7.37 -1.76 -0.13
C ILE A 55 -8.86 -1.78 0.18
N ILE A 56 -9.37 -2.86 0.77
CA ILE A 56 -10.80 -2.98 1.11
C ILE A 56 -11.21 -1.95 2.17
N ILE A 57 -10.35 -1.71 3.18
CA ILE A 57 -10.60 -0.66 4.18
C ILE A 57 -10.64 0.72 3.52
N CYS A 58 -9.67 1.04 2.66
CA CYS A 58 -9.66 2.32 1.93
C CYS A 58 -10.89 2.48 1.04
N GLU A 59 -11.29 1.45 0.30
CA GLU A 59 -12.49 1.48 -0.53
C GLU A 59 -13.77 1.71 0.30
N HIS A 60 -13.86 1.05 1.46
CA HIS A 60 -14.98 1.30 2.39
C HIS A 60 -15.01 2.76 2.85
N LEU A 61 -13.85 3.32 3.20
CA LEU A 61 -13.74 4.70 3.65
C LEU A 61 -14.06 5.71 2.53
N PHE A 62 -13.66 5.44 1.29
CA PHE A 62 -14.07 6.25 0.13
C PHE A 62 -15.59 6.28 0.00
N ARG A 63 -16.25 5.12 0.01
CA ARG A 63 -17.71 5.04 -0.06
C ARG A 63 -18.38 5.76 1.13
N LYS A 64 -17.87 5.54 2.35
CA LYS A 64 -18.39 6.17 3.57
C LYS A 64 -18.28 7.70 3.55
N THR A 65 -17.27 8.25 2.89
CA THR A 65 -17.06 9.69 2.74
C THR A 65 -17.68 10.28 1.47
N GLY A 66 -18.49 9.49 0.74
CA GLY A 66 -19.18 9.93 -0.47
C GLY A 66 -18.25 10.16 -1.66
N ARG A 67 -17.07 9.52 -1.70
CA ARG A 67 -16.09 9.68 -2.77
C ARG A 67 -16.04 8.45 -3.67
N ALA A 68 -15.76 8.70 -4.95
CA ALA A 68 -15.41 7.62 -5.86
C ALA A 68 -14.07 6.98 -5.45
N ILE A 69 -13.92 5.69 -5.73
CA ILE A 69 -12.65 4.98 -5.59
C ILE A 69 -11.75 5.39 -6.76
N PRO A 70 -10.50 5.85 -6.51
CA PRO A 70 -9.65 6.38 -7.59
C PRO A 70 -8.97 5.31 -8.45
N TRP A 71 -9.20 4.04 -8.20
CA TRP A 71 -8.67 2.90 -8.95
C TRP A 71 -9.79 1.93 -9.34
N ALA A 72 -9.54 1.13 -10.36
CA ALA A 72 -10.40 0.02 -10.74
C ALA A 72 -9.99 -1.27 -9.98
N PHE A 73 -10.93 -2.20 -9.78
CA PHE A 73 -10.69 -3.42 -9.01
C PHE A 73 -9.52 -4.27 -9.55
N TRP A 74 -9.26 -4.21 -10.85
CA TRP A 74 -8.14 -4.91 -11.50
C TRP A 74 -6.78 -4.22 -11.35
N GLU A 75 -6.73 -3.04 -10.76
CA GLU A 75 -5.49 -2.28 -10.52
C GLU A 75 -4.85 -2.61 -9.16
N ALA A 76 -5.58 -3.30 -8.27
CA ALA A 76 -5.07 -3.75 -6.98
C ALA A 76 -4.01 -4.85 -7.14
N ARG A 77 -2.95 -4.77 -6.34
CA ARG A 77 -1.84 -5.72 -6.30
C ARG A 77 -1.46 -6.02 -4.87
N ASP A 78 -0.97 -7.24 -4.65
CA ASP A 78 -0.48 -7.69 -3.35
C ASP A 78 1.03 -7.91 -3.38
N THR A 79 1.75 -7.20 -2.50
CA THR A 79 3.20 -7.33 -2.40
C THR A 79 3.61 -8.70 -1.89
N ARG A 80 2.79 -9.38 -1.08
CA ARG A 80 3.07 -10.73 -0.58
C ARG A 80 3.18 -11.72 -1.74
N THR A 81 2.22 -11.67 -2.67
CA THR A 81 2.26 -12.52 -3.87
C THR A 81 3.55 -12.34 -4.66
N LEU A 82 4.03 -11.10 -4.77
CA LEU A 82 5.29 -10.81 -5.46
C LEU A 82 6.50 -11.31 -4.67
N PHE A 83 6.50 -11.13 -3.35
CA PHE A 83 7.62 -11.53 -2.48
C PHE A 83 7.71 -13.05 -2.30
N ASP A 84 6.61 -13.77 -2.48
CA ASP A 84 6.55 -15.25 -2.44
C ASP A 84 7.20 -15.91 -3.66
N LEU A 85 7.64 -15.15 -4.66
CA LEU A 85 8.39 -15.68 -5.81
C LEU A 85 9.80 -16.19 -5.43
N GLY A 86 10.20 -16.10 -4.17
CA GLY A 86 11.51 -16.55 -3.70
C GLY A 86 12.67 -15.62 -4.06
N ILE A 87 12.37 -14.44 -4.59
CA ILE A 87 13.36 -13.41 -4.92
C ILE A 87 13.54 -12.51 -3.70
N ASN A 88 14.79 -12.35 -3.23
CA ASN A 88 15.07 -11.42 -2.15
C ASN A 88 14.71 -9.98 -2.56
N PRO A 89 13.73 -9.34 -1.93
CA PRO A 89 13.32 -7.99 -2.28
C PRO A 89 14.33 -6.92 -1.84
N ASN A 90 15.40 -7.27 -1.10
CA ASN A 90 16.43 -6.34 -0.61
C ASN A 90 15.84 -5.06 -0.01
N ARG A 91 14.88 -5.23 0.88
CA ARG A 91 14.23 -4.11 1.55
C ARG A 91 15.15 -3.52 2.62
N PRO A 92 15.30 -2.19 2.69
CA PRO A 92 16.08 -1.57 3.75
C PRO A 92 15.40 -1.76 5.11
N PRO A 93 16.18 -1.72 6.22
CA PRO A 93 15.60 -1.69 7.54
C PRO A 93 14.82 -0.39 7.75
N VAL A 94 13.67 -0.48 8.38
CA VAL A 94 12.78 0.65 8.71
C VAL A 94 12.20 0.48 10.10
N LEU A 95 11.66 1.53 10.67
CA LEU A 95 10.86 1.45 11.88
C LEU A 95 9.59 0.64 11.57
N LYS A 96 9.46 -0.52 12.20
CA LYS A 96 8.29 -1.39 11.98
C LYS A 96 7.03 -0.71 12.50
N HIS A 97 5.96 -0.86 11.71
CA HIS A 97 4.63 -0.32 12.02
C HIS A 97 4.52 1.21 11.92
N HIS A 98 5.53 1.89 11.34
CA HIS A 98 5.41 3.25 10.88
C HIS A 98 4.84 3.23 9.45
N ALA A 99 3.63 3.73 9.27
CA ALA A 99 2.85 3.53 8.04
C ALA A 99 3.59 3.99 6.77
N LEU A 100 4.25 5.16 6.82
CA LEU A 100 4.99 5.71 5.68
C LEU A 100 6.25 4.88 5.37
N GLU A 101 7.01 4.50 6.40
CA GLU A 101 8.23 3.71 6.23
C GLU A 101 7.93 2.30 5.73
N ASP A 102 6.86 1.68 6.24
CA ASP A 102 6.39 0.38 5.76
C ASP A 102 5.97 0.46 4.29
N ALA A 103 5.22 1.49 3.89
CA ALA A 103 4.81 1.68 2.50
C ALA A 103 6.02 1.92 1.57
N TRP A 104 6.97 2.75 1.99
CA TRP A 104 8.21 3.00 1.25
C TRP A 104 9.06 1.73 1.12
N ASN A 105 9.24 0.99 2.21
CA ASN A 105 9.96 -0.28 2.24
C ASN A 105 9.35 -1.31 1.28
N GLN A 106 8.03 -1.39 1.24
CA GLN A 106 7.30 -2.26 0.31
C GLN A 106 7.51 -1.81 -1.15
N ALA A 107 7.44 -0.52 -1.42
CA ALA A 107 7.66 0.02 -2.76
C ALA A 107 9.07 -0.28 -3.28
N VAL A 108 10.09 -0.09 -2.43
CA VAL A 108 11.48 -0.47 -2.76
C VAL A 108 11.60 -1.97 -3.03
N GLY A 109 10.97 -2.80 -2.20
CA GLY A 109 10.95 -4.25 -2.40
C GLY A 109 10.34 -4.67 -3.73
N VAL A 110 9.20 -4.09 -4.08
CA VAL A 110 8.53 -4.33 -5.38
C VAL A 110 9.45 -3.98 -6.53
N GLN A 111 10.07 -2.79 -6.50
CA GLN A 111 10.99 -2.35 -7.55
C GLN A 111 12.21 -3.27 -7.69
N ASN A 112 12.77 -3.74 -6.58
CA ASN A 112 13.93 -4.62 -6.59
C ASN A 112 13.60 -6.00 -7.18
N VAL A 113 12.42 -6.55 -6.87
CA VAL A 113 11.97 -7.81 -7.48
C VAL A 113 11.80 -7.63 -8.99
N PHE A 114 11.18 -6.56 -9.46
CA PHE A 114 11.04 -6.29 -10.88
C PHE A 114 12.39 -6.12 -11.60
N LYS A 115 13.35 -5.42 -10.97
CA LYS A 115 14.72 -5.30 -11.52
C LYS A 115 15.40 -6.66 -11.66
N THR A 116 15.28 -7.52 -10.63
CA THR A 116 15.86 -8.87 -10.65
C THR A 116 15.22 -9.73 -11.75
N LEU A 117 13.92 -9.62 -11.95
CA LEU A 117 13.21 -10.32 -13.03
C LEU A 117 13.47 -9.72 -14.40
N LYS A 118 14.22 -8.61 -14.49
CA LYS A 118 14.41 -7.82 -15.72
C LYS A 118 13.09 -7.41 -16.39
N CYS A 119 12.03 -7.32 -15.62
CA CYS A 119 10.78 -6.76 -16.08
C CYS A 119 10.91 -5.24 -16.11
N SER A 120 10.40 -4.59 -17.16
CA SER A 120 10.27 -3.14 -17.17
C SER A 120 9.38 -2.72 -16.02
N THR A 121 9.87 -1.84 -15.16
CA THR A 121 9.01 -1.18 -14.18
C THR A 121 8.05 -0.28 -14.95
N MET A 122 6.84 -0.11 -14.45
CA MET A 122 5.80 0.68 -15.14
C MET A 122 6.15 2.16 -15.32
N SER A 123 7.25 2.64 -14.71
CA SER A 123 7.78 3.99 -14.91
C SER A 123 8.23 4.27 -16.35
N ASP A 124 8.53 3.24 -17.14
CA ASP A 124 9.12 3.41 -18.45
C ASP A 124 8.08 3.47 -19.60
N GLY A 125 6.79 3.46 -19.27
CA GLY A 125 5.70 3.51 -20.26
C GLY A 125 5.57 2.28 -21.16
N ASN A 126 6.47 1.31 -21.02
CA ASN A 126 6.59 0.14 -21.88
C ASN A 126 5.97 -1.13 -21.25
N TYR A 127 4.88 -0.99 -20.50
CA TYR A 127 4.13 -2.16 -20.06
C TYR A 127 3.48 -2.82 -21.29
N ILE A 128 4.06 -3.89 -21.76
CA ILE A 128 3.39 -4.80 -22.69
C ILE A 128 2.34 -5.56 -21.89
N ASN A 129 1.08 -5.20 -22.09
CA ASN A 129 -0.02 -5.99 -21.55
C ASN A 129 -0.01 -7.35 -22.24
N PRO A 130 0.38 -8.46 -21.56
CA PRO A 130 0.44 -9.78 -22.20
C PRO A 130 -0.94 -10.30 -22.62
N PHE A 131 -2.02 -9.61 -22.18
CA PHE A 131 -3.40 -9.90 -22.56
C PHE A 131 -4.02 -8.84 -23.49
N ALA A 132 -3.22 -7.90 -24.01
CA ALA A 132 -3.69 -7.02 -25.06
C ALA A 132 -4.03 -7.87 -26.28
N ARG A 133 -5.31 -8.01 -26.56
CA ARG A 133 -5.77 -8.61 -27.82
C ARG A 133 -5.27 -7.70 -28.95
N THR A 134 -4.36 -8.19 -29.76
CA THR A 134 -4.09 -7.63 -31.08
C THR A 134 -5.35 -7.82 -31.90
N ASN A 135 -6.07 -6.73 -32.19
CA ASN A 135 -7.15 -6.72 -33.17
C ASN A 135 -6.56 -6.92 -34.57
#